data_ab0664460f684efc6fafd71e65580753
#
_entry.id   ab0664460f684efc6fafd71e65580753
#
_cell.length_a   1.000
_cell.length_b   1.000
_cell.length_c   1.000
_cell.angle_alpha   90.00
_cell.angle_beta   90.00
_cell.angle_gamma   90.00
#
_symmetry.space_group_name_H-M   'P 1'
#
loop_
_entity.id
_entity.type
_entity.pdbx_description
1 polymer ?
#
loop_
_entity_poly.entity_id
_entity_poly.type
_entity_poly.pdbx_seq_one_letter_code
_entity_poly.pdbx_strand_id
1 'polypeptide(L)'
;MLTGLARKVEEGYKHYWKYIIDNHDVDLYLHCWQDEEYEKVEEIYPNYKYLYIQKPIKFTKYREGIESPNDDKSRPLEEFDVWGNFRTFPMFYSWEETYRALRVSRHKYDCII
;
A
#
# COMPACT_ATOMS: atom_id res chain seq x y z
N MET A 1 -1.71 6.26 -7.36
CA MET A 1 -0.94 5.67 -6.22
C MET A 1 -1.23 4.19 -6.13
N LEU A 2 -0.21 3.38 -5.89
CA LEU A 2 -0.38 1.94 -5.66
C LEU A 2 0.13 1.58 -4.28
N THR A 3 -0.66 0.87 -3.50
CA THR A 3 -0.35 0.58 -2.10
C THR A 3 -0.76 -0.83 -1.69
N GLY A 4 -0.05 -1.39 -0.73
CA GLY A 4 -0.43 -2.63 -0.08
C GLY A 4 0.58 -3.76 -0.20
N LEU A 5 0.07 -4.99 -0.31
CA LEU A 5 0.88 -6.20 -0.46
C LEU A 5 1.24 -6.45 -1.92
N ALA A 6 2.47 -6.87 -2.16
CA ALA A 6 2.97 -7.22 -3.49
C ALA A 6 2.46 -8.60 -3.94
N ARG A 7 1.16 -8.70 -4.22
CA ARG A 7 0.57 -9.94 -4.71
C ARG A 7 0.26 -9.84 -6.19
N LYS A 8 0.62 -10.87 -6.95
CA LYS A 8 0.37 -10.93 -8.40
C LYS A 8 0.83 -9.67 -9.15
N VAL A 9 2.02 -9.17 -8.79
CA VAL A 9 2.55 -7.89 -9.28
C VAL A 9 2.60 -7.84 -10.79
N GLU A 10 3.06 -8.93 -11.43
CA GLU A 10 3.17 -9.01 -12.89
C GLU A 10 1.81 -8.92 -13.61
N GLU A 11 0.82 -9.63 -13.07
CA GLU A 11 -0.54 -9.61 -13.61
C GLU A 11 -1.18 -8.24 -13.43
N GLY A 12 -1.07 -7.67 -12.23
CA GLY A 12 -1.55 -6.32 -11.92
C GLY A 12 -0.91 -5.25 -12.81
N TYR A 13 0.40 -5.32 -13.02
CA TYR A 13 1.12 -4.38 -13.88
C TYR A 13 0.61 -4.39 -15.33
N LYS A 14 0.36 -5.56 -15.89
CA LYS A 14 -0.20 -5.67 -17.25
C LYS A 14 -1.52 -4.93 -17.40
N HIS A 15 -2.38 -5.00 -16.38
CA HIS A 15 -3.64 -4.26 -16.39
C HIS A 15 -3.43 -2.75 -16.25
N TYR A 16 -2.58 -2.30 -15.31
CA TYR A 16 -2.25 -0.88 -15.16
C TYR A 16 -1.59 -0.31 -16.41
N TRP A 17 -0.68 -1.05 -17.02
CA TRP A 17 -0.04 -0.65 -18.28
C TRP A 17 -1.08 -0.43 -19.37
N LYS A 18 -1.89 -1.43 -19.63
CA LYS A 18 -2.86 -1.42 -20.73
C LYS A 18 -3.90 -0.30 -20.60
N TYR A 19 -4.40 -0.06 -19.41
CA TYR A 19 -5.56 0.82 -19.21
C TYR A 19 -5.22 2.21 -18.71
N ILE A 20 -4.06 2.40 -18.12
CA ILE A 20 -3.68 3.67 -17.48
C ILE A 20 -2.34 4.18 -18.00
N ILE A 21 -1.27 3.42 -17.85
CA ILE A 21 0.08 3.93 -18.05
C ILE A 21 0.39 4.23 -19.51
N ASP A 22 0.02 3.33 -20.41
CA ASP A 22 0.31 3.45 -21.86
C ASP A 22 -0.39 4.62 -22.53
N ASN A 23 -1.52 5.06 -22.00
CA ASN A 23 -2.35 6.09 -22.60
C ASN A 23 -2.26 7.47 -21.92
N HIS A 24 -1.48 7.59 -20.85
CA HIS A 24 -1.42 8.81 -20.05
C HIS A 24 0.02 9.11 -19.62
N ASP A 25 0.31 10.38 -19.38
CA ASP A 25 1.55 10.77 -18.68
C ASP A 25 1.38 10.53 -17.18
N VAL A 26 2.01 9.49 -16.67
CA VAL A 26 1.76 8.96 -15.34
C VAL A 26 3.00 8.99 -14.49
N ASP A 27 2.90 9.60 -13.33
CA ASP A 27 3.87 9.47 -12.24
C ASP A 27 3.39 8.43 -11.23
N LEU A 28 4.25 7.47 -10.90
CA LEU A 28 3.94 6.38 -9.97
C LEU A 28 4.47 6.67 -8.57
N TYR A 29 3.59 6.60 -7.60
CA TYR A 29 3.90 6.64 -6.17
C TYR A 29 3.46 5.33 -5.55
N LEU A 30 4.42 4.62 -4.97
CA LEU A 30 4.25 3.24 -4.53
C LEU A 30 4.58 3.10 -3.04
N HIS A 31 3.74 2.40 -2.30
CA HIS A 31 4.06 1.88 -0.98
C HIS A 31 3.76 0.39 -0.94
N CYS A 32 4.75 -0.40 -0.55
CA CYS A 32 4.64 -1.84 -0.51
C CYS A 32 5.09 -2.39 0.85
N TRP A 33 4.32 -3.28 1.42
CA TRP A 33 4.76 -4.07 2.56
C TRP A 33 5.78 -5.11 2.11
N GLN A 34 6.84 -5.27 2.87
CA GLN A 34 7.86 -6.28 2.62
C GLN A 34 7.26 -7.69 2.87
N ASP A 35 6.87 -8.35 1.80
CA ASP A 35 6.35 -9.70 1.76
C ASP A 35 7.21 -10.62 0.87
N GLU A 36 6.69 -11.75 0.44
CA GLU A 36 7.46 -12.71 -0.37
C GLU A 36 7.77 -12.21 -1.78
N GLU A 37 6.99 -11.27 -2.31
CA GLU A 37 7.10 -10.81 -3.70
C GLU A 37 7.50 -9.33 -3.83
N TYR A 38 7.87 -8.66 -2.74
CA TYR A 38 8.14 -7.22 -2.76
C TYR A 38 9.27 -6.81 -3.72
N GLU A 39 10.26 -7.65 -3.92
CA GLU A 39 11.39 -7.40 -4.83
C GLU A 39 10.92 -7.22 -6.27
N LYS A 40 9.86 -7.92 -6.67
CA LYS A 40 9.27 -7.81 -8.00
C LYS A 40 8.66 -6.43 -8.28
N VAL A 41 8.28 -5.70 -7.24
CA VAL A 41 7.69 -4.36 -7.42
C VAL A 41 8.68 -3.42 -8.09
N GLU A 42 9.91 -3.38 -7.62
CA GLU A 42 10.96 -2.53 -8.16
C GLU A 42 11.36 -2.94 -9.59
N GLU A 43 11.39 -4.24 -9.87
CA GLU A 43 11.73 -4.75 -11.19
C GLU A 43 10.64 -4.48 -12.23
N ILE A 44 9.37 -4.64 -11.84
CA ILE A 44 8.23 -4.59 -12.76
C ILE A 44 7.71 -3.18 -12.98
N TYR A 45 7.73 -2.31 -11.95
CA TYR A 45 7.32 -0.92 -12.05
C TYR A 45 8.53 0.00 -12.25
N PRO A 46 9.06 0.13 -13.47
CA PRO A 46 10.12 1.08 -13.75
C PRO A 46 9.56 2.51 -13.71
N ASN A 47 10.44 3.49 -13.57
CA ASN A 47 10.10 4.92 -13.65
C ASN A 47 9.11 5.41 -12.58
N TYR A 48 9.12 4.81 -11.40
CA TYR A 48 8.38 5.38 -10.27
C TYR A 48 9.06 6.67 -9.76
N LYS A 49 8.27 7.62 -9.30
CA LYS A 49 8.75 8.84 -8.60
C LYS A 49 9.07 8.55 -7.15
N TYR A 50 8.35 7.62 -6.55
CA TYR A 50 8.52 7.24 -5.15
C TYR A 50 8.18 5.76 -4.97
N LEU A 51 9.07 5.05 -4.29
CA LEU A 51 8.85 3.69 -3.83
C LEU A 51 9.28 3.56 -2.37
N TYR A 52 8.38 3.16 -1.50
CA TYR A 52 8.68 2.83 -0.12
C TYR A 52 8.30 1.38 0.17
N ILE A 53 9.31 0.56 0.43
CA ILE A 53 9.15 -0.83 0.86
C ILE A 53 9.35 -0.86 2.37
N GLN A 54 8.32 -1.25 3.09
CA GLN A 54 8.28 -1.18 4.54
C GLN A 54 8.06 -2.55 5.17
N LYS A 55 8.82 -2.85 6.22
CA LYS A 55 8.57 -4.03 7.06
C LYS A 55 7.20 -3.94 7.70
N PRO A 56 6.49 -5.05 7.84
CA PRO A 56 5.22 -5.09 8.55
C PRO A 56 5.34 -4.52 9.96
N ILE A 57 4.39 -3.67 10.33
CA ILE A 57 4.28 -3.07 11.67
C ILE A 57 3.02 -3.57 12.36
N LYS A 58 3.05 -3.57 13.70
CA LYS A 58 1.88 -3.91 14.51
C LYS A 58 1.04 -2.68 14.78
N PHE A 59 -0.28 -2.83 14.64
CA PHE A 59 -1.26 -1.76 14.84
C PHE A 59 -2.04 -1.92 16.14
N THR A 60 -1.47 -2.54 17.16
CA THR A 60 -2.12 -2.82 18.45
C THR A 60 -2.69 -1.57 19.11
N LYS A 61 -1.95 -0.46 19.06
CA LYS A 61 -2.39 0.82 19.62
C LYS A 61 -3.62 1.42 18.95
N TYR A 62 -3.89 1.06 17.70
CA TYR A 62 -5.05 1.57 16.96
C TYR A 62 -6.30 0.75 17.19
N ARG A 63 -6.15 -0.43 17.80
CA ARG A 63 -7.28 -1.28 18.15
C ARG A 63 -7.94 -0.87 19.48
N GLU A 64 -7.18 -0.29 20.39
CA GLU A 64 -7.69 0.14 21.67
C GLU A 64 -8.82 1.16 21.50
N GLY A 65 -9.97 0.87 22.10
CA GLY A 65 -11.14 1.73 22.01
C GLY A 65 -11.96 1.60 20.73
N ILE A 66 -11.56 0.71 19.81
CA ILE A 66 -12.31 0.41 18.59
C ILE A 66 -12.98 -0.94 18.73
N GLU A 67 -14.31 -0.96 18.67
CA GLU A 67 -15.11 -2.17 18.63
C GLU A 67 -15.60 -2.42 17.20
N SER A 68 -15.32 -3.60 16.68
CA SER A 68 -15.86 -4.08 15.42
C SER A 68 -16.64 -5.37 15.65
N PRO A 69 -17.85 -5.52 15.10
CA PRO A 69 -18.61 -6.76 15.21
C PRO A 69 -17.88 -7.98 14.65
N ASN A 70 -16.99 -7.74 13.70
CA ASN A 70 -16.23 -8.79 13.02
C ASN A 70 -14.83 -9.00 13.61
N ASP A 71 -14.55 -8.37 14.74
CA ASP A 71 -13.25 -8.44 15.38
C ASP A 71 -13.14 -9.73 16.20
N ASP A 72 -12.13 -10.52 15.93
CA ASP A 72 -11.85 -11.72 16.71
C ASP A 72 -11.17 -11.34 18.03
N LYS A 73 -11.98 -11.12 19.06
CA LYS A 73 -11.52 -10.75 20.40
C LYS A 73 -10.76 -11.88 21.12
N SER A 74 -10.80 -13.10 20.60
CA SER A 74 -10.07 -14.24 21.18
C SER A 74 -8.57 -14.19 20.89
N ARG A 75 -8.14 -13.39 19.90
CA ARG A 75 -6.74 -13.28 19.51
C ARG A 75 -6.03 -12.18 20.30
N PRO A 76 -4.78 -12.40 20.71
CA PRO A 76 -3.95 -11.38 21.35
C PRO A 76 -3.78 -10.14 20.46
N LEU A 77 -3.67 -8.96 21.07
CA LEU A 77 -3.44 -7.70 20.34
C LEU A 77 -2.15 -7.72 19.53
N GLU A 78 -1.15 -8.45 19.99
CA GLU A 78 0.16 -8.60 19.32
C GLU A 78 0.07 -9.31 17.97
N GLU A 79 -1.03 -10.01 17.71
CA GLU A 79 -1.28 -10.63 16.40
C GLU A 79 -1.93 -9.71 15.37
N PHE A 80 -2.36 -8.51 15.78
CA PHE A 80 -2.95 -7.53 14.89
C PHE A 80 -1.86 -6.67 14.23
N ASP A 81 -1.33 -7.16 13.15
CA ASP A 81 -0.39 -6.47 12.26
C ASP A 81 -0.95 -6.45 10.82
N VAL A 82 -0.11 -6.17 9.83
CA VAL A 82 -0.55 -6.16 8.42
C VAL A 82 -1.10 -7.51 7.95
N TRP A 83 -0.74 -8.60 8.62
CA TRP A 83 -1.16 -9.97 8.33
C TRP A 83 -2.35 -10.42 9.16
N GLY A 84 -2.69 -9.65 10.19
CA GLY A 84 -3.73 -9.98 11.14
C GLY A 84 -5.15 -9.70 10.65
N ASN A 85 -6.10 -9.80 11.57
CA ASN A 85 -7.52 -9.64 11.26
C ASN A 85 -7.92 -8.18 11.02
N PHE A 86 -7.14 -7.24 11.52
CA PHE A 86 -7.44 -5.81 11.44
C PHE A 86 -6.82 -5.18 10.18
N ARG A 87 -7.27 -5.62 9.02
CA ARG A 87 -6.67 -5.26 7.72
C ARG A 87 -6.88 -3.81 7.30
N THR A 88 -7.86 -3.15 7.88
CA THR A 88 -8.21 -1.78 7.51
C THR A 88 -7.11 -0.77 7.85
N PHE A 89 -6.48 -0.90 9.00
CA PHE A 89 -5.40 0.02 9.39
C PHE A 89 -4.17 -0.06 8.50
N PRO A 90 -3.66 -1.24 8.14
CA PRO A 90 -2.56 -1.34 7.18
C PRO A 90 -2.87 -0.67 5.84
N MET A 91 -4.10 -0.79 5.39
CA MET A 91 -4.54 -0.17 4.14
C MET A 91 -4.51 1.37 4.23
N PHE A 92 -5.14 1.95 5.25
CA PHE A 92 -5.15 3.40 5.44
C PHE A 92 -3.75 3.96 5.72
N TYR A 93 -2.95 3.25 6.49
CA TYR A 93 -1.56 3.62 6.72
C TYR A 93 -0.76 3.69 5.42
N SER A 94 -0.90 2.68 4.55
CA SER A 94 -0.25 2.67 3.25
C SER A 94 -0.69 3.84 2.37
N TRP A 95 -1.98 4.19 2.39
CA TRP A 95 -2.48 5.36 1.67
C TRP A 95 -1.90 6.66 2.21
N GLU A 96 -1.86 6.81 3.53
CA GLU A 96 -1.31 8.00 4.17
C GLU A 96 0.18 8.19 3.82
N GLU A 97 0.99 7.15 3.88
CA GLU A 97 2.41 7.21 3.55
C GLU A 97 2.62 7.59 2.08
N THR A 98 1.88 6.99 1.16
CA THR A 98 1.98 7.32 -0.26
C THR A 98 1.51 8.75 -0.54
N TYR A 99 0.41 9.17 0.08
CA TYR A 99 -0.11 10.52 -0.06
C TYR A 99 0.82 11.58 0.55
N ARG A 100 1.49 11.25 1.65
CA ARG A 100 2.51 12.11 2.25
C ARG A 100 3.66 12.37 1.28
N ALA A 101 4.17 11.33 0.61
CA ALA A 101 5.20 11.47 -0.41
C ALA A 101 4.73 12.36 -1.58
N LEU A 102 3.50 12.16 -2.03
CA LEU A 102 2.89 12.98 -3.07
C LEU A 102 2.81 14.47 -2.67
N ARG A 103 2.38 14.77 -1.45
CA ARG A 103 2.32 16.14 -0.93
C ARG A 103 3.70 16.81 -0.84
N VAL A 104 4.70 16.07 -0.40
CA VAL A 104 6.08 16.58 -0.28
C VAL A 104 6.68 16.90 -1.64
N SER A 105 6.28 16.19 -2.69
CA SER A 105 6.75 16.46 -4.04
C SER A 105 6.34 17.85 -4.58
N ARG A 106 5.29 18.45 -4.01
CA ARG A 106 4.69 19.74 -4.43
C ARG A 106 4.28 19.80 -5.90
N HIS A 107 4.29 18.68 -6.60
CA HIS A 107 3.83 18.62 -7.98
C HIS A 107 2.30 18.71 -8.04
N LYS A 108 1.78 19.42 -9.04
CA LYS A 108 0.34 19.52 -9.27
C LYS A 108 -0.05 18.50 -10.34
N TYR A 109 -0.97 17.64 -9.99
CA TYR A 109 -1.53 16.63 -10.88
C TYR A 109 -2.97 17.00 -11.26
N ASP A 110 -3.35 16.69 -12.49
CA ASP A 110 -4.71 16.88 -12.95
C ASP A 110 -5.66 15.84 -12.32
N CYS A 111 -5.15 14.65 -12.07
CA CYS A 111 -5.88 13.56 -11.44
C CYS A 111 -4.96 12.69 -10.58
N ILE A 112 -5.46 12.23 -9.44
CA ILE A 112 -4.79 11.28 -8.56
C ILE A 112 -5.71 10.07 -8.40
N ILE A 113 -5.19 8.90 -8.75
CA ILE A 113 -5.90 7.61 -8.65
C ILE A 113 -5.20 6.70 -7.65
#